data_219f67639c47868d3b214ccb56a8ce88
#
_entry.id   219f67639c47868d3b214ccb56a8ce88
#
_cell.length_a   1.000
_cell.length_b   1.000
_cell.length_c   1.000
_cell.angle_alpha   90.00
_cell.angle_beta   90.00
_cell.angle_gamma   90.00
#
_symmetry.space_group_name_H-M   'P 1'
#
loop_
_entity.id
_entity.type
_entity.pdbx_description
1 polymer ?
#
loop_
_entity_poly.entity_id
_entity_poly.type
_entity_poly.pdbx_seq_one_letter_code
_entity_poly.pdbx_strand_id
1 'polypeptide(L)'
;MPQLTDRPGWTEMSELDSNTGVFRQKYFFRGVPAQRIPITSKLARQLSGYTLIERDLRAVHGWLEMILELSKSQLAQEKEGWHLTDKPDPEHSLTSALFIAAVTCYAKCFTQAEGRKLKPERKDVVPAELREVHDLVMSFRDNFAAHSGTAKYEAATNCACI
;
A
#
# COMPACT_ATOMS: atom_id res chain seq x y z
N MET A 1 -2.28 10.12 -14.06
CA MET A 1 -2.80 11.44 -14.49
C MET A 1 -1.60 12.31 -14.84
N PRO A 2 -1.63 13.11 -15.92
CA PRO A 2 -0.55 14.05 -16.21
C PRO A 2 -0.41 15.06 -15.06
N GLN A 3 0.81 15.32 -14.67
CA GLN A 3 1.09 16.32 -13.64
C GLN A 3 0.85 17.73 -14.21
N LEU A 4 0.59 18.70 -13.34
CA LEU A 4 0.37 20.08 -13.76
C LEU A 4 1.59 20.62 -14.53
N THR A 5 2.78 20.17 -14.13
CA THR A 5 4.08 20.49 -14.73
C THR A 5 4.26 19.95 -16.15
N ASP A 6 3.47 18.95 -16.57
CA ASP A 6 3.48 18.46 -17.96
C ASP A 6 2.82 19.44 -18.93
N ARG A 7 2.20 20.51 -18.42
CA ARG A 7 1.56 21.55 -19.24
C ARG A 7 2.53 22.71 -19.50
N PRO A 8 2.59 23.23 -20.72
CA PRO A 8 3.48 24.32 -21.07
C PRO A 8 3.29 25.55 -20.16
N GLY A 9 4.39 26.08 -19.65
CA GLY A 9 4.41 27.28 -18.82
C GLY A 9 4.17 27.05 -17.33
N TRP A 10 3.90 25.83 -16.88
CA TRP A 10 3.80 25.50 -15.47
C TRP A 10 5.12 24.96 -14.93
N THR A 11 5.49 25.44 -13.73
CA THR A 11 6.62 24.93 -12.97
C THR A 11 6.20 24.75 -11.52
N GLU A 12 6.86 23.82 -10.82
CA GLU A 12 6.67 23.62 -9.38
C GLU A 12 7.99 23.75 -8.64
N MET A 13 7.91 24.17 -7.39
CA MET A 13 9.03 24.23 -6.46
C MET A 13 8.60 23.66 -5.11
N SER A 14 9.38 22.74 -4.60
CA SER A 14 9.19 22.20 -3.24
C SER A 14 10.01 23.04 -2.27
N GLU A 15 9.37 23.57 -1.24
CA GLU A 15 9.99 24.34 -0.17
C GLU A 15 9.73 23.64 1.18
N LEU A 16 10.79 23.46 1.97
CA LEU A 16 10.66 22.97 3.32
C LEU A 16 10.21 24.11 4.25
N ASP A 17 9.04 23.96 4.84
CA ASP A 17 8.59 24.87 5.90
C ASP A 17 9.39 24.55 7.18
N SER A 18 10.33 25.44 7.53
CA SER A 18 11.22 25.27 8.68
C SER A 18 10.50 25.21 10.03
N ASN A 19 9.28 25.72 10.13
CA ASN A 19 8.50 25.70 11.38
C ASN A 19 7.75 24.37 11.58
N THR A 20 7.33 23.74 10.49
CA THR A 20 6.52 22.52 10.54
C THR A 20 7.26 21.27 10.09
N GLY A 21 8.44 21.41 9.47
CA GLY A 21 9.18 20.30 8.87
C GLY A 21 8.47 19.67 7.64
N VAL A 22 7.45 20.33 7.11
CA VAL A 22 6.65 19.81 6.01
C VAL A 22 7.06 20.45 4.70
N PHE A 23 7.24 19.64 3.65
CA PHE A 23 7.45 20.17 2.31
C PHE A 23 6.15 20.76 1.76
N ARG A 24 6.21 22.00 1.32
CA ARG A 24 5.12 22.70 0.63
C ARG A 24 5.46 22.86 -0.85
N GLN A 25 4.54 22.46 -1.71
CA GLN A 25 4.66 22.70 -3.15
C GLN A 25 4.08 24.05 -3.52
N LYS A 26 4.88 24.88 -4.18
CA LYS A 26 4.48 26.13 -4.81
C LYS A 26 4.42 25.92 -6.31
N TYR A 27 3.38 26.44 -6.93
CA TYR A 27 3.18 26.37 -8.38
C TYR A 27 3.33 27.73 -8.99
N PHE A 28 3.92 27.79 -10.17
CA PHE A 28 4.13 29.01 -10.94
C PHE A 28 3.61 28.79 -12.36
N PHE A 29 2.95 29.79 -12.91
CA PHE A 29 2.61 29.83 -14.32
C PHE A 29 3.40 30.96 -14.99
N ARG A 30 4.25 30.63 -15.94
CA ARG A 30 5.16 31.57 -16.63
C ARG A 30 5.96 32.42 -15.62
N GLY A 31 6.47 31.82 -14.57
CA GLY A 31 7.25 32.47 -13.52
C GLY A 31 6.45 33.29 -12.49
N VAL A 32 5.13 33.38 -12.64
CA VAL A 32 4.25 34.08 -11.69
C VAL A 32 3.69 33.07 -10.70
N PRO A 33 3.77 33.35 -9.36
CA PRO A 33 3.16 32.45 -8.36
C PRO A 33 1.67 32.24 -8.61
N ALA A 34 1.26 30.96 -8.70
CA ALA A 34 -0.14 30.60 -8.86
C ALA A 34 -0.84 30.57 -7.49
N GLN A 35 -1.95 31.25 -7.38
CA GLN A 35 -2.76 31.20 -6.16
C GLN A 35 -3.47 29.84 -6.06
N ARG A 36 -3.35 29.20 -4.89
CA ARG A 36 -4.07 27.96 -4.58
C ARG A 36 -5.42 28.30 -3.95
N ILE A 37 -6.48 27.90 -4.61
CA ILE A 37 -7.85 28.04 -4.09
C ILE A 37 -8.33 26.65 -3.68
N PRO A 38 -8.66 26.40 -2.39
CA PRO A 38 -9.17 25.11 -1.97
C PRO A 38 -10.57 24.87 -2.54
N ILE A 39 -10.77 23.73 -3.20
CA ILE A 39 -12.08 23.31 -3.69
C ILE A 39 -12.69 22.41 -2.61
N THR A 40 -13.74 22.90 -1.94
CA THR A 40 -14.35 22.22 -0.77
C THR A 40 -15.67 21.50 -1.10
N SER A 41 -16.02 21.38 -2.39
CA SER A 41 -17.24 20.66 -2.80
C SER A 41 -17.22 19.18 -2.39
N LYS A 42 -18.40 18.57 -2.27
CA LYS A 42 -18.55 17.13 -1.99
C LYS A 42 -17.78 16.29 -3.03
N LEU A 43 -17.89 16.67 -4.31
CA LEU A 43 -17.22 15.98 -5.42
C LEU A 43 -15.70 16.07 -5.30
N ALA A 44 -15.15 17.25 -4.98
CA ALA A 44 -13.71 17.43 -4.80
C ALA A 44 -13.16 16.58 -3.64
N ARG A 45 -13.92 16.48 -2.54
CA ARG A 45 -13.57 15.62 -1.40
C ARG A 45 -13.59 14.13 -1.77
N GLN A 46 -14.59 13.70 -2.56
CA GLN A 46 -14.65 12.33 -3.06
C GLN A 46 -13.47 12.03 -3.99
N LEU A 47 -13.18 12.93 -4.94
CA LEU A 47 -12.03 12.79 -5.84
C LEU A 47 -10.72 12.67 -5.06
N SER A 48 -10.49 13.53 -4.07
CA SER A 48 -9.30 13.44 -3.21
C SER A 48 -9.22 12.10 -2.47
N GLY A 49 -10.35 11.58 -1.99
CA GLY A 49 -10.42 10.26 -1.35
C GLY A 49 -10.04 9.13 -2.32
N TYR A 50 -10.57 9.15 -3.53
CA TYR A 50 -10.21 8.15 -4.56
C TYR A 50 -8.75 8.25 -5.01
N THR A 51 -8.21 9.46 -5.14
CA THR A 51 -6.79 9.66 -5.47
C THR A 51 -5.86 9.05 -4.41
N LEU A 52 -6.22 9.17 -3.12
CA LEU A 52 -5.46 8.54 -2.04
C LEU A 52 -5.55 7.01 -2.09
N ILE A 53 -6.73 6.47 -2.39
CA ILE A 53 -6.93 5.02 -2.55
C ILE A 53 -6.13 4.50 -3.76
N GLU A 54 -6.20 5.17 -4.90
CA GLU A 54 -5.44 4.81 -6.10
C GLU A 54 -3.93 4.78 -5.82
N ARG A 55 -3.40 5.79 -5.13
CA ARG A 55 -1.99 5.83 -4.73
C ARG A 55 -1.61 4.63 -3.86
N ASP A 56 -2.44 4.33 -2.86
CA ASP A 56 -2.18 3.21 -1.95
C ASP A 56 -2.27 1.86 -2.68
N LEU A 57 -3.22 1.68 -3.61
CA LEU A 57 -3.32 0.46 -4.43
C LEU A 57 -2.16 0.30 -5.41
N ARG A 58 -1.62 1.41 -5.96
CA ARG A 58 -0.40 1.36 -6.79
C ARG A 58 0.81 0.90 -5.98
N ALA A 59 0.94 1.34 -4.72
CA ALA A 59 1.99 0.86 -3.84
C ALA A 59 1.84 -0.65 -3.54
N VAL A 60 0.61 -1.11 -3.25
CA VAL A 60 0.32 -2.55 -3.08
C VAL A 60 0.73 -3.35 -4.31
N HIS A 61 0.37 -2.88 -5.51
CA HIS A 61 0.75 -3.55 -6.75
C HIS A 61 2.26 -3.67 -6.89
N GLY A 62 3.01 -2.58 -6.67
CA GLY A 62 4.46 -2.61 -6.74
C GLY A 62 5.10 -3.56 -5.72
N TRP A 63 4.57 -3.62 -4.49
CA TRP A 63 5.06 -4.58 -3.49
C TRP A 63 4.78 -6.04 -3.87
N LEU A 64 3.61 -6.33 -4.46
CA LEU A 64 3.29 -7.67 -4.95
C LEU A 64 4.20 -8.08 -6.12
N GLU A 65 4.52 -7.17 -7.03
CA GLU A 65 5.50 -7.42 -8.10
C GLU A 65 6.88 -7.74 -7.51
N MET A 66 7.34 -6.99 -6.50
CA MET A 66 8.61 -7.28 -5.81
C MET A 66 8.58 -8.66 -5.13
N ILE A 67 7.49 -9.03 -4.47
CA ILE A 67 7.32 -10.37 -3.86
C ILE A 67 7.45 -11.46 -4.93
N LEU A 68 6.80 -11.29 -6.08
CA LEU A 68 6.86 -12.26 -7.17
C LEU A 68 8.28 -12.43 -7.73
N GLU A 69 9.03 -11.35 -7.87
CA GLU A 69 10.42 -11.41 -8.32
C GLU A 69 11.34 -12.08 -7.29
N LEU A 70 11.21 -11.73 -6.00
CA LEU A 70 11.96 -12.38 -4.92
C LEU A 70 11.64 -13.87 -4.84
N SER A 71 10.36 -14.25 -4.95
CA SER A 71 9.94 -15.66 -4.91
C SER A 71 10.49 -16.48 -6.10
N LYS A 72 10.62 -15.88 -7.28
CA LYS A 72 11.25 -16.55 -8.43
C LYS A 72 12.72 -16.83 -8.18
N SER A 73 13.45 -15.89 -7.58
CA SER A 73 14.86 -16.07 -7.23
C SER A 73 15.06 -17.18 -6.20
N GLN A 74 14.21 -17.24 -5.18
CA GLN A 74 14.24 -18.28 -4.15
C GLN A 74 13.98 -19.67 -4.74
N LEU A 75 12.95 -19.84 -5.57
CA LEU A 75 12.65 -21.10 -6.25
C LEU A 75 13.78 -21.58 -7.16
N ALA A 76 14.57 -20.67 -7.72
CA ALA A 76 15.75 -21.02 -8.49
C ALA A 76 16.90 -21.52 -7.61
N GLN A 77 17.05 -21.00 -6.40
CA GLN A 77 18.09 -21.41 -5.43
C GLN A 77 17.74 -22.70 -4.70
N GLU A 78 16.45 -22.98 -4.43
CA GLU A 78 15.99 -24.22 -3.74
C GLU A 78 16.37 -25.52 -4.47
N LYS A 79 16.71 -25.47 -5.75
CA LYS A 79 17.22 -26.63 -6.50
C LYS A 79 18.60 -27.13 -6.04
N GLU A 80 19.31 -26.36 -5.22
CA GLU A 80 20.64 -26.68 -4.71
C GLU A 80 20.65 -27.33 -3.30
N GLY A 81 19.48 -27.54 -2.70
CA GLY A 81 19.33 -28.23 -1.39
C GLY A 81 19.10 -27.26 -0.21
N TRP A 82 18.16 -27.64 0.64
CA TRP A 82 17.83 -26.94 1.87
C TRP A 82 18.97 -27.09 2.89
N HIS A 83 19.61 -25.99 3.24
CA HIS A 83 20.43 -25.92 4.44
C HIS A 83 19.69 -25.13 5.49
N LEU A 84 19.33 -25.77 6.61
CA LEU A 84 18.88 -25.08 7.82
C LEU A 84 20.03 -24.21 8.32
N THR A 85 19.95 -22.91 8.03
CA THR A 85 20.88 -21.94 8.60
C THR A 85 20.25 -21.34 9.85
N ASP A 86 20.99 -21.21 10.94
CA ASP A 86 20.55 -20.56 12.19
C ASP A 86 20.31 -19.03 12.02
N LYS A 87 20.55 -18.50 10.84
CA LYS A 87 20.35 -17.08 10.54
C LYS A 87 19.08 -16.89 9.72
N PRO A 88 18.21 -15.93 10.10
CA PRO A 88 17.04 -15.58 9.30
C PRO A 88 17.49 -15.16 7.91
N ASP A 89 16.88 -15.76 6.89
CA ASP A 89 17.08 -15.37 5.51
C ASP A 89 16.56 -13.94 5.30
N PRO A 90 17.42 -12.99 4.90
CA PRO A 90 17.00 -11.60 4.69
C PRO A 90 15.93 -11.46 3.59
N GLU A 91 15.96 -12.31 2.55
CA GLU A 91 14.98 -12.27 1.46
C GLU A 91 13.62 -12.76 1.92
N HIS A 92 13.56 -13.82 2.74
CA HIS A 92 12.32 -14.30 3.36
C HIS A 92 11.74 -13.24 4.31
N SER A 93 12.58 -12.59 5.11
CA SER A 93 12.17 -11.49 5.99
C SER A 93 11.59 -10.30 5.20
N LEU A 94 12.23 -9.93 4.08
CA LEU A 94 11.74 -8.85 3.20
C LEU A 94 10.41 -9.22 2.54
N THR A 95 10.28 -10.43 2.02
CA THR A 95 9.04 -10.91 1.39
C THR A 95 7.88 -10.88 2.39
N SER A 96 8.11 -11.34 3.62
CA SER A 96 7.11 -11.29 4.70
C SER A 96 6.72 -9.86 5.06
N ALA A 97 7.69 -8.96 5.17
CA ALA A 97 7.43 -7.56 5.47
C ALA A 97 6.61 -6.88 4.36
N LEU A 98 6.97 -7.11 3.09
CA LEU A 98 6.24 -6.60 1.93
C LEU A 98 4.81 -7.15 1.86
N PHE A 99 4.61 -8.44 2.19
CA PHE A 99 3.29 -9.05 2.25
C PHE A 99 2.41 -8.39 3.32
N ILE A 100 2.92 -8.23 4.54
CA ILE A 100 2.20 -7.56 5.63
C ILE A 100 1.85 -6.12 5.24
N ALA A 101 2.81 -5.39 4.65
CA ALA A 101 2.59 -4.03 4.17
C ALA A 101 1.49 -3.98 3.09
N ALA A 102 1.52 -4.90 2.12
CA ALA A 102 0.54 -5.00 1.04
C ALA A 102 -0.87 -5.29 1.59
N VAL A 103 -1.02 -6.29 2.45
CA VAL A 103 -2.29 -6.66 3.09
C VAL A 103 -2.85 -5.49 3.89
N THR A 104 -2.03 -4.86 4.73
CA THR A 104 -2.45 -3.75 5.58
C THR A 104 -2.86 -2.53 4.76
N CYS A 105 -2.08 -2.18 3.74
CA CYS A 105 -2.35 -1.04 2.87
C CYS A 105 -3.58 -1.27 1.98
N TYR A 106 -3.76 -2.49 1.44
CA TYR A 106 -4.95 -2.88 0.71
C TYR A 106 -6.20 -2.75 1.59
N ALA A 107 -6.21 -3.37 2.76
CA ALA A 107 -7.35 -3.34 3.67
C ALA A 107 -7.69 -1.91 4.12
N LYS A 108 -6.70 -1.05 4.31
CA LYS A 108 -6.89 0.38 4.60
C LYS A 108 -7.71 1.08 3.50
N CYS A 109 -7.65 0.64 2.23
CA CYS A 109 -8.44 1.21 1.15
C CYS A 109 -9.95 0.97 1.33
N PHE A 110 -10.34 -0.10 1.99
CA PHE A 110 -11.73 -0.52 2.20
C PHE A 110 -12.26 -0.27 3.62
N THR A 111 -11.45 0.31 4.49
CA THR A 111 -11.88 0.68 5.85
C THR A 111 -12.24 2.16 5.93
N GLN A 112 -13.18 2.47 6.83
CA GLN A 112 -13.54 3.85 7.14
C GLN A 112 -12.34 4.56 7.76
N ALA A 113 -11.97 5.71 7.19
CA ALA A 113 -10.91 6.55 7.74
C ALA A 113 -11.35 8.02 7.72
N GLU A 114 -11.17 8.71 8.84
CA GLU A 114 -11.58 10.11 8.98
C GLU A 114 -10.93 11.02 7.94
N GLY A 115 -9.65 10.80 7.64
CA GLY A 115 -8.91 11.61 6.67
C GLY A 115 -9.37 11.47 5.23
N ARG A 116 -9.94 10.32 4.85
CA ARG A 116 -10.41 10.08 3.47
C ARG A 116 -11.87 10.44 3.27
N LYS A 117 -12.71 10.33 4.30
CA LYS A 117 -14.17 10.53 4.27
C LYS A 117 -14.87 9.76 3.15
N LEU A 118 -14.26 8.66 2.71
CA LEU A 118 -14.71 7.80 1.62
C LEU A 118 -14.35 6.36 1.96
N LYS A 119 -15.32 5.47 1.80
CA LYS A 119 -15.15 4.02 1.88
C LYS A 119 -15.75 3.40 0.61
N PRO A 120 -14.93 2.81 -0.27
CA PRO A 120 -15.46 2.04 -1.39
C PRO A 120 -16.24 0.84 -0.89
N GLU A 121 -17.42 0.63 -1.43
CA GLU A 121 -18.19 -0.57 -1.13
C GLU A 121 -17.69 -1.74 -1.97
N ARG A 122 -17.41 -2.88 -1.32
CA ARG A 122 -16.92 -4.11 -1.97
C ARG A 122 -17.70 -4.49 -3.22
N LYS A 123 -19.04 -4.42 -3.14
CA LYS A 123 -19.94 -4.79 -4.24
C LYS A 123 -19.81 -3.92 -5.48
N ASP A 124 -19.37 -2.67 -5.32
CA ASP A 124 -19.34 -1.66 -6.38
C ASP A 124 -17.96 -1.59 -7.08
N VAL A 125 -16.89 -1.96 -6.36
CA VAL A 125 -15.52 -1.77 -6.87
C VAL A 125 -14.73 -3.06 -7.02
N VAL A 126 -15.14 -4.16 -6.38
CA VAL A 126 -14.48 -5.46 -6.49
C VAL A 126 -15.27 -6.35 -7.46
N PRO A 127 -14.67 -6.77 -8.59
CA PRO A 127 -15.29 -7.71 -9.52
C PRO A 127 -15.79 -8.98 -8.81
N ALA A 128 -16.89 -9.55 -9.28
CA ALA A 128 -17.56 -10.68 -8.61
C ALA A 128 -16.60 -11.85 -8.38
N GLU A 129 -15.78 -12.16 -9.38
CA GLU A 129 -14.80 -13.24 -9.39
C GLU A 129 -13.64 -13.04 -8.41
N LEU A 130 -13.38 -11.80 -7.98
CA LEU A 130 -12.30 -11.48 -7.03
C LEU A 130 -12.78 -11.26 -5.59
N ARG A 131 -14.09 -11.37 -5.34
CA ARG A 131 -14.66 -11.07 -4.02
C ARG A 131 -14.21 -12.03 -2.92
N GLU A 132 -14.03 -13.30 -3.26
CA GLU A 132 -13.51 -14.29 -2.30
C GLU A 132 -12.06 -13.99 -1.92
N VAL A 133 -11.23 -13.61 -2.90
CA VAL A 133 -9.84 -13.18 -2.65
C VAL A 133 -9.81 -11.91 -1.82
N HIS A 134 -10.68 -10.94 -2.11
CA HIS A 134 -10.83 -9.74 -1.30
C HIS A 134 -11.15 -10.06 0.16
N ASP A 135 -12.15 -10.91 0.39
CA ASP A 135 -12.58 -11.29 1.75
C ASP A 135 -11.46 -12.03 2.49
N LEU A 136 -10.69 -12.88 1.78
CA LEU A 136 -9.52 -13.55 2.33
C LEU A 136 -8.44 -12.53 2.76
N VAL A 137 -8.12 -11.54 1.92
CA VAL A 137 -7.13 -10.50 2.24
C VAL A 137 -7.59 -9.66 3.43
N MET A 138 -8.88 -9.31 3.50
CA MET A 138 -9.44 -8.61 4.66
C MET A 138 -9.32 -9.43 5.94
N SER A 139 -9.59 -10.75 5.86
CA SER A 139 -9.40 -11.67 6.97
C SER A 139 -7.94 -11.77 7.43
N PHE A 140 -6.99 -11.79 6.51
CA PHE A 140 -5.56 -11.76 6.86
C PHE A 140 -5.19 -10.49 7.63
N ARG A 141 -5.68 -9.33 7.21
CA ARG A 141 -5.44 -8.08 7.94
C ARG A 141 -5.94 -8.17 9.38
N ASP A 142 -7.15 -8.68 9.59
CA ASP A 142 -7.79 -8.69 10.91
C ASP A 142 -7.17 -9.74 11.84
N ASN A 143 -6.77 -10.89 11.32
CA ASN A 143 -6.32 -12.03 12.13
C ASN A 143 -4.80 -12.20 12.18
N PHE A 144 -4.06 -11.66 11.23
CA PHE A 144 -2.62 -11.90 11.09
C PHE A 144 -1.80 -10.60 11.15
N ALA A 145 -2.16 -9.60 10.35
CA ALA A 145 -1.34 -8.38 10.24
C ALA A 145 -1.60 -7.36 11.36
N ALA A 146 -2.78 -7.38 11.99
CA ALA A 146 -3.19 -6.41 13.01
C ALA A 146 -3.17 -6.96 14.43
N HIS A 147 -3.32 -8.26 14.62
CA HIS A 147 -3.39 -8.92 15.92
C HIS A 147 -2.74 -10.30 15.87
N SER A 148 -1.98 -10.67 16.90
CA SER A 148 -1.55 -12.03 17.12
C SER A 148 -2.79 -12.85 17.54
N GLY A 149 -3.53 -13.35 16.56
CA GLY A 149 -4.75 -14.09 16.78
C GLY A 149 -4.49 -15.61 16.82
N THR A 150 -5.53 -16.36 17.18
CA THR A 150 -5.56 -17.84 17.07
C THR A 150 -5.73 -18.29 15.62
N ALA A 151 -5.20 -17.51 14.67
CA ALA A 151 -5.36 -17.81 13.26
C ALA A 151 -4.56 -19.08 12.91
N LYS A 152 -5.17 -19.90 12.07
CA LYS A 152 -4.62 -21.14 11.49
C LYS A 152 -3.18 -21.03 11.00
N TYR A 153 -2.74 -19.82 10.63
CA TYR A 153 -1.42 -19.54 10.05
C TYR A 153 -0.34 -19.15 11.07
N GLU A 154 -0.72 -18.87 12.33
CA GLU A 154 0.20 -18.53 13.42
C GLU A 154 0.20 -19.55 14.57
N ALA A 155 -0.49 -20.66 14.41
CA ALA A 155 -0.53 -21.71 15.43
C ALA A 155 0.83 -22.42 15.53
N ALA A 156 1.57 -22.15 16.61
CA ALA A 156 2.76 -22.91 16.94
C ALA A 156 2.35 -24.20 17.67
N THR A 157 2.68 -25.36 17.09
CA THR A 157 2.46 -26.68 17.72
C THR A 157 3.81 -27.20 18.17
N ASN A 158 3.98 -27.36 19.48
CA ASN A 158 5.14 -28.05 20.04
C ASN A 158 4.98 -29.56 19.86
N CYS A 159 5.78 -30.15 18.98
CA CYS A 159 5.86 -31.59 18.81
C CYS A 159 7.13 -32.10 19.48
N ALA A 160 7.01 -33.04 20.42
CA ALA A 160 8.14 -33.83 20.90
C ALA A 160 8.29 -35.07 20.01
N CYS A 161 9.45 -35.26 19.40
CA CYS A 161 9.81 -36.53 18.79
C CYS A 161 10.28 -37.47 19.91
N ILE A 162 9.57 -38.58 20.11
CA ILE A 162 9.93 -39.64 21.03
C ILE A 162 10.63 -40.77 20.25
#